data_8164168eb0090a96bb41449f62bea78d
#
_entry.id   8164168eb0090a96bb41449f62bea78d
#
_cell.length_a   1.000
_cell.length_b   1.000
_cell.length_c   1.000
_cell.angle_alpha   90.00
_cell.angle_beta   90.00
_cell.angle_gamma   90.00
#
_symmetry.space_group_name_H-M   'P 1'
#
loop_
_entity.id
_entity.type
_entity.pdbx_description
1 polymer ?
#
loop_
_entity_poly.entity_id
_entity_poly.type
_entity_poly.pdbx_seq_one_letter_code
_entity_poly.pdbx_strand_id
1 'polypeptide(L)'
;GMGRVAEAKADYDQLLALPVLRQNRGIAWMVLHGRAQIAIGEAQPDTAQRLLREALDLIEELRSGIDTEAAKLGFVADKQAVYGTLVSLLVAQNQPAAALEVVERAKARALVDLLADRYTSAAAAQVLPRGDARLAALLQRQRDAEEALQTQNPTRSDATWAQQRNTVQAATAQLRQAAPELASLVSASAATAAELAQLLDKDEVGLQYFVQGDRLLALVFSPQGTRAFTLEGVGLLA
;
A
#
# COMPACT_ATOMS: atom_id res chain seq x y z
N GLY A 1 14.14 -24.39 -19.29
CA GLY A 1 13.95 -23.28 -18.39
C GLY A 1 13.86 -21.91 -19.05
N MET A 2 14.89 -21.47 -19.79
CA MET A 2 14.95 -20.08 -20.33
C MET A 2 13.87 -19.76 -21.40
N GLY A 3 13.50 -20.73 -22.26
CA GLY A 3 12.46 -20.52 -23.27
C GLY A 3 11.09 -20.16 -22.68
N ARG A 4 10.71 -20.82 -21.61
CA ARG A 4 9.42 -20.54 -20.94
C ARG A 4 9.37 -19.17 -20.26
N VAL A 5 10.50 -18.61 -19.84
CA VAL A 5 10.53 -17.25 -19.26
C VAL A 5 10.33 -16.21 -20.37
N ALA A 6 10.96 -16.40 -21.54
CA ALA A 6 10.78 -15.50 -22.66
C ALA A 6 9.34 -15.51 -23.21
N GLU A 7 8.71 -16.70 -23.28
CA GLU A 7 7.30 -16.84 -23.64
C GLU A 7 6.39 -16.14 -22.61
N ALA A 8 6.58 -16.42 -21.32
CA ALA A 8 5.82 -15.76 -20.27
C ALA A 8 5.97 -14.23 -20.26
N LYS A 9 7.17 -13.73 -20.54
CA LYS A 9 7.40 -12.29 -20.70
C LYS A 9 6.57 -11.71 -21.84
N ALA A 10 6.62 -12.37 -23.01
CA ALA A 10 5.85 -11.93 -24.18
C ALA A 10 4.34 -11.94 -23.90
N ASP A 11 3.84 -12.97 -23.21
CA ASP A 11 2.44 -13.08 -22.84
C ASP A 11 2.03 -11.94 -21.85
N TYR A 12 2.85 -11.67 -20.84
CA TYR A 12 2.58 -10.56 -19.91
C TYR A 12 2.64 -9.20 -20.61
N ASP A 13 3.60 -8.97 -21.50
CA ASP A 13 3.73 -7.73 -22.27
C ASP A 13 2.52 -7.53 -23.22
N GLN A 14 2.01 -8.61 -23.85
CA GLN A 14 0.79 -8.59 -24.64
C GLN A 14 -0.44 -8.27 -23.78
N LEU A 15 -0.59 -8.92 -22.61
CA LEU A 15 -1.70 -8.65 -21.69
C LEU A 15 -1.70 -7.20 -21.22
N LEU A 16 -0.53 -6.66 -20.85
CA LEU A 16 -0.38 -5.26 -20.41
C LEU A 16 -0.71 -4.25 -21.52
N ALA A 17 -0.58 -4.64 -22.80
CA ALA A 17 -0.96 -3.81 -23.93
C ALA A 17 -2.48 -3.79 -24.19
N LEU A 18 -3.25 -4.73 -23.63
CA LEU A 18 -4.68 -4.82 -23.86
C LEU A 18 -5.45 -3.77 -23.04
N PRO A 19 -6.26 -2.91 -23.66
CA PRO A 19 -7.07 -1.92 -22.93
C PRO A 19 -8.02 -2.56 -21.92
N VAL A 20 -8.54 -3.75 -22.20
CA VAL A 20 -9.45 -4.49 -21.34
C VAL A 20 -8.80 -4.90 -20.01
N LEU A 21 -7.48 -5.09 -19.98
CA LEU A 21 -6.78 -5.41 -18.73
C LEU A 21 -6.84 -4.24 -17.74
N ARG A 22 -6.72 -3.00 -18.21
CA ARG A 22 -6.84 -1.79 -17.39
C ARG A 22 -8.21 -1.66 -16.73
N GLN A 23 -9.24 -2.21 -17.38
CA GLN A 23 -10.61 -2.25 -16.84
C GLN A 23 -10.79 -3.37 -15.82
N ASN A 24 -9.98 -4.43 -15.89
CA ASN A 24 -10.02 -5.57 -14.97
C ASN A 24 -8.86 -5.51 -13.96
N ARG A 25 -8.98 -4.62 -12.99
CA ARG A 25 -7.96 -4.42 -11.95
C ARG A 25 -7.66 -5.67 -11.15
N GLY A 26 -8.67 -6.54 -10.98
CA GLY A 26 -8.52 -7.81 -10.26
C GLY A 26 -7.48 -8.73 -10.88
N ILE A 27 -7.29 -8.65 -12.19
CA ILE A 27 -6.27 -9.42 -12.93
C ILE A 27 -5.02 -8.58 -13.18
N ALA A 28 -5.18 -7.28 -13.43
CA ALA A 28 -4.09 -6.40 -13.82
C ALA A 28 -2.91 -6.40 -12.82
N TRP A 29 -3.17 -6.33 -11.51
CA TRP A 29 -2.12 -6.38 -10.49
C TRP A 29 -1.33 -7.70 -10.52
N MET A 30 -1.99 -8.83 -10.84
CA MET A 30 -1.33 -10.16 -10.95
C MET A 30 -0.38 -10.20 -12.14
N VAL A 31 -0.81 -9.65 -13.28
CA VAL A 31 0.00 -9.54 -14.50
C VAL A 31 1.20 -8.63 -14.27
N LEU A 32 1.00 -7.49 -13.63
CA LEU A 32 2.08 -6.57 -13.25
C LEU A 32 3.09 -7.22 -12.29
N HIS A 33 2.61 -7.93 -11.27
CA HIS A 33 3.47 -8.65 -10.32
C HIS A 33 4.28 -9.76 -11.03
N GLY A 34 3.62 -10.60 -11.85
CA GLY A 34 4.32 -11.64 -12.61
C GLY A 34 5.38 -11.06 -13.56
N ARG A 35 5.06 -9.98 -14.25
CA ARG A 35 6.01 -9.30 -15.15
C ARG A 35 7.17 -8.65 -14.36
N ALA A 36 6.90 -8.13 -13.15
CA ALA A 36 7.92 -7.59 -12.28
C ALA A 36 8.91 -8.67 -11.80
N GLN A 37 8.42 -9.87 -11.47
CA GLN A 37 9.28 -10.99 -11.08
C GLN A 37 10.24 -11.38 -12.21
N ILE A 38 9.77 -11.35 -13.47
CA ILE A 38 10.64 -11.58 -14.64
C ILE A 38 11.69 -10.45 -14.73
N ALA A 39 11.30 -9.19 -14.56
CA ALA A 39 12.23 -8.07 -14.59
C ALA A 39 13.30 -8.16 -13.50
N ILE A 40 12.96 -8.66 -12.31
CA ILE A 40 13.95 -8.96 -11.25
C ILE A 40 14.94 -10.02 -11.73
N GLY A 41 14.44 -11.11 -12.31
CA GLY A 41 15.29 -12.18 -12.86
C GLY A 41 16.18 -11.73 -14.02
N GLU A 42 15.77 -10.70 -14.77
CA GLU A 42 16.54 -10.07 -15.86
C GLU A 42 17.50 -8.96 -15.36
N ALA A 43 17.62 -8.75 -14.06
CA ALA A 43 18.39 -7.67 -13.44
C ALA A 43 17.96 -6.27 -13.94
N GLN A 44 16.65 -6.06 -14.11
CA GLN A 44 16.02 -4.79 -14.47
C GLN A 44 15.26 -4.19 -13.25
N PRO A 45 15.96 -3.74 -12.21
CA PRO A 45 15.34 -3.38 -10.95
C PRO A 45 14.39 -2.17 -11.05
N ASP A 46 14.71 -1.19 -11.89
CA ASP A 46 13.86 0.00 -12.06
C ASP A 46 12.52 -0.35 -12.73
N THR A 47 12.57 -1.23 -13.72
CA THR A 47 11.35 -1.76 -14.36
C THR A 47 10.51 -2.54 -13.36
N ALA A 48 11.14 -3.41 -12.57
CA ALA A 48 10.46 -4.18 -11.54
C ALA A 48 9.82 -3.27 -10.48
N GLN A 49 10.54 -2.27 -10.00
CA GLN A 49 10.03 -1.32 -9.01
C GLN A 49 8.81 -0.56 -9.53
N ARG A 50 8.85 -0.07 -10.77
CA ARG A 50 7.71 0.62 -11.38
C ARG A 50 6.48 -0.29 -11.48
N LEU A 51 6.64 -1.52 -11.97
CA LEU A 51 5.55 -2.49 -12.11
C LEU A 51 4.96 -2.90 -10.75
N LEU A 52 5.80 -3.08 -9.73
CA LEU A 52 5.34 -3.40 -8.38
C LEU A 52 4.58 -2.24 -7.72
N ARG A 53 5.01 -0.99 -7.92
CA ARG A 53 4.28 0.18 -7.43
C ARG A 53 2.91 0.29 -8.09
N GLU A 54 2.85 0.12 -9.42
CA GLU A 54 1.59 0.12 -10.16
C GLU A 54 0.65 -1.02 -9.69
N ALA A 55 1.20 -2.22 -9.43
CA ALA A 55 0.43 -3.32 -8.88
C ALA A 55 -0.14 -3.00 -7.49
N LEU A 56 0.66 -2.36 -6.62
CA LEU A 56 0.20 -1.96 -5.27
C LEU A 56 -0.89 -0.89 -5.35
N ASP A 57 -0.78 0.08 -6.25
CA ASP A 57 -1.80 1.11 -6.42
C ASP A 57 -3.14 0.48 -6.85
N LEU A 58 -3.12 -0.49 -7.78
CA LEU A 58 -4.32 -1.26 -8.16
C LEU A 58 -4.88 -2.09 -7.00
N ILE A 59 -4.03 -2.72 -6.20
CA ILE A 59 -4.45 -3.49 -5.02
C ILE A 59 -5.17 -2.59 -4.02
N GLU A 60 -4.67 -1.39 -3.79
CA GLU A 60 -5.29 -0.45 -2.87
C GLU A 60 -6.61 0.12 -3.40
N GLU A 61 -6.68 0.38 -4.71
CA GLU A 61 -7.93 0.75 -5.37
C GLU A 61 -9.00 -0.36 -5.26
N LEU A 62 -8.61 -1.62 -5.44
CA LEU A 62 -9.53 -2.77 -5.30
C LEU A 62 -10.03 -2.95 -3.88
N ARG A 63 -9.15 -2.73 -2.90
CA ARG A 63 -9.48 -2.92 -1.49
C ARG A 63 -10.52 -1.92 -1.00
N SER A 64 -10.47 -0.69 -1.49
CA SER A 64 -11.45 0.35 -1.14
C SER A 64 -12.89 0.00 -1.52
N GLY A 65 -13.08 -0.96 -2.44
CA GLY A 65 -14.39 -1.45 -2.88
C GLY A 65 -14.89 -2.74 -2.19
N ILE A 66 -14.24 -3.19 -1.13
CA ILE A 66 -14.63 -4.45 -0.43
C ILE A 66 -15.39 -4.14 0.86
N ASP A 67 -16.66 -4.53 0.92
CA ASP A 67 -17.56 -4.19 2.02
C ASP A 67 -17.59 -5.21 3.17
N THR A 68 -17.01 -6.41 3.02
CA THR A 68 -17.07 -7.48 4.02
C THR A 68 -15.69 -7.88 4.56
N GLU A 69 -15.59 -8.10 5.87
CA GLU A 69 -14.36 -8.48 6.57
C GLU A 69 -13.76 -9.81 6.07
N ALA A 70 -14.58 -10.82 5.86
CA ALA A 70 -14.11 -12.11 5.32
C ALA A 70 -13.48 -11.94 3.93
N ALA A 71 -14.06 -11.06 3.09
CA ALA A 71 -13.52 -10.74 1.77
C ALA A 71 -12.23 -9.92 1.87
N LYS A 72 -12.12 -9.02 2.86
CA LYS A 72 -10.88 -8.25 3.11
C LYS A 72 -9.73 -9.14 3.59
N LEU A 73 -9.98 -10.08 4.49
CA LEU A 73 -8.97 -11.02 4.99
C LEU A 73 -8.45 -11.94 3.88
N GLY A 74 -9.32 -12.51 3.06
CA GLY A 74 -8.92 -13.30 1.89
C GLY A 74 -8.19 -12.48 0.85
N PHE A 75 -8.59 -11.21 0.68
CA PHE A 75 -7.97 -10.29 -0.25
C PHE A 75 -6.52 -9.94 0.12
N VAL A 76 -6.20 -9.86 1.41
CA VAL A 76 -4.85 -9.46 1.89
C VAL A 76 -3.81 -10.55 1.66
N ALA A 77 -4.16 -11.81 1.92
CA ALA A 77 -3.20 -12.91 1.91
C ALA A 77 -2.45 -13.05 0.57
N ASP A 78 -3.18 -13.02 -0.56
CA ASP A 78 -2.58 -13.16 -1.89
C ASP A 78 -1.73 -11.96 -2.31
N LYS A 79 -2.02 -10.78 -1.76
CA LYS A 79 -1.40 -9.51 -2.17
C LYS A 79 -0.21 -9.12 -1.32
N GLN A 80 -0.07 -9.74 -0.15
CA GLN A 80 1.09 -9.55 0.73
C GLN A 80 2.41 -9.89 0.02
N ALA A 81 2.38 -10.83 -0.96
CA ALA A 81 3.53 -11.15 -1.78
C ALA A 81 4.04 -9.97 -2.61
N VAL A 82 3.16 -9.07 -3.09
CA VAL A 82 3.55 -7.88 -3.86
C VAL A 82 4.32 -6.89 -2.99
N TYR A 83 3.81 -6.63 -1.77
CA TYR A 83 4.51 -5.79 -0.77
C TYR A 83 5.88 -6.39 -0.44
N GLY A 84 5.93 -7.70 -0.16
CA GLY A 84 7.18 -8.40 0.15
C GLY A 84 8.20 -8.32 -0.98
N THR A 85 7.76 -8.52 -2.23
CA THR A 85 8.64 -8.43 -3.40
C THR A 85 9.21 -7.02 -3.55
N LEU A 86 8.38 -5.97 -3.37
CA LEU A 86 8.86 -4.58 -3.45
C LEU A 86 9.81 -4.24 -2.31
N VAL A 87 9.49 -4.61 -1.07
CA VAL A 87 10.38 -4.37 0.09
C VAL A 87 11.75 -5.02 -0.14
N SER A 88 11.79 -6.30 -0.55
CA SER A 88 13.05 -6.99 -0.84
C SER A 88 13.84 -6.34 -1.97
N LEU A 89 13.17 -5.90 -3.03
CA LEU A 89 13.80 -5.21 -4.14
C LEU A 89 14.43 -3.87 -3.68
N LEU A 90 13.70 -3.08 -2.88
CA LEU A 90 14.18 -1.79 -2.36
C LEU A 90 15.37 -1.97 -1.42
N VAL A 91 15.35 -3.00 -0.57
CA VAL A 91 16.50 -3.34 0.29
C VAL A 91 17.71 -3.75 -0.55
N ALA A 92 17.52 -4.58 -1.58
CA ALA A 92 18.59 -4.98 -2.50
C ALA A 92 19.17 -3.80 -3.29
N GLN A 93 18.36 -2.77 -3.57
CA GLN A 93 18.79 -1.52 -4.21
C GLN A 93 19.40 -0.51 -3.22
N ASN A 94 19.63 -0.88 -1.95
CA ASN A 94 20.09 0.03 -0.91
C ASN A 94 19.17 1.26 -0.71
N GLN A 95 17.86 1.05 -0.77
CA GLN A 95 16.81 2.06 -0.56
C GLN A 95 16.01 1.74 0.73
N PRO A 96 16.64 1.69 1.91
CA PRO A 96 15.97 1.21 3.13
C PRO A 96 14.86 2.15 3.62
N ALA A 97 14.96 3.46 3.38
CA ALA A 97 13.91 4.42 3.71
C ALA A 97 12.63 4.15 2.91
N ALA A 98 12.75 3.93 1.60
CA ALA A 98 11.62 3.57 0.75
C ALA A 98 11.03 2.19 1.13
N ALA A 99 11.87 1.23 1.54
CA ALA A 99 11.41 -0.06 2.04
C ALA A 99 10.59 0.11 3.33
N LEU A 100 11.04 0.95 4.27
CA LEU A 100 10.32 1.27 5.51
C LEU A 100 8.94 1.87 5.21
N GLU A 101 8.85 2.81 4.27
CA GLU A 101 7.57 3.42 3.86
C GLU A 101 6.59 2.39 3.29
N VAL A 102 7.07 1.42 2.50
CA VAL A 102 6.24 0.32 1.98
C VAL A 102 5.75 -0.58 3.10
N VAL A 103 6.60 -0.90 4.09
CA VAL A 103 6.22 -1.71 5.27
C VAL A 103 5.18 -0.96 6.11
N GLU A 104 5.38 0.32 6.38
CA GLU A 104 4.42 1.14 7.13
C GLU A 104 3.09 1.26 6.38
N ARG A 105 3.11 1.40 5.05
CA ARG A 105 1.90 1.39 4.24
C ARG A 105 1.13 0.07 4.38
N ALA A 106 1.81 -1.06 4.37
CA ALA A 106 1.19 -2.38 4.58
C ALA A 106 0.56 -2.50 5.97
N LYS A 107 1.25 -2.02 7.03
CA LYS A 107 0.77 -2.02 8.41
C LYS A 107 -0.40 -1.08 8.64
N ALA A 108 -0.31 0.16 8.13
CA ALA A 108 -1.37 1.15 8.23
C ALA A 108 -2.66 0.61 7.60
N ARG A 109 -2.55 -0.05 6.46
CA ARG A 109 -3.70 -0.72 5.82
C ARG A 109 -4.30 -1.80 6.70
N ALA A 110 -3.48 -2.69 7.26
CA ALA A 110 -3.96 -3.75 8.15
C ALA A 110 -4.64 -3.18 9.40
N LEU A 111 -4.13 -2.09 9.96
CA LEU A 111 -4.72 -1.43 11.11
C LEU A 111 -6.05 -0.76 10.78
N VAL A 112 -6.14 -0.04 9.65
CA VAL A 112 -7.39 0.60 9.21
C VAL A 112 -8.49 -0.44 9.01
N ASP A 113 -8.17 -1.60 8.44
CA ASP A 113 -9.15 -2.66 8.26
C ASP A 113 -9.61 -3.23 9.61
N LEU A 114 -8.68 -3.46 10.53
CA LEU A 114 -9.02 -3.93 11.88
C LEU A 114 -9.89 -2.92 12.64
N LEU A 115 -9.64 -1.64 12.46
CA LEU A 115 -10.42 -0.57 13.08
C LEU A 115 -11.77 -0.39 12.41
N ALA A 116 -11.85 -0.45 11.08
CA ALA A 116 -13.10 -0.36 10.33
C ALA A 116 -14.10 -1.43 10.79
N ASP A 117 -13.63 -2.65 11.05
CA ASP A 117 -14.44 -3.73 11.59
C ASP A 117 -15.03 -3.42 12.98
N ARG A 118 -14.25 -2.80 13.85
CA ARG A 118 -14.71 -2.42 15.20
C ARG A 118 -15.59 -1.17 15.23
N TYR A 119 -15.48 -0.28 14.23
CA TYR A 119 -16.13 1.04 14.21
C TYR A 119 -17.34 1.13 13.29
N THR A 120 -17.72 0.10 12.54
CA THR A 120 -19.01 0.04 11.81
C THR A 120 -20.21 -0.02 12.74
N SER A 121 -20.02 -0.36 14.01
CA SER A 121 -21.05 -0.25 15.04
C SER A 121 -20.93 1.10 15.77
N ALA A 122 -22.04 1.76 16.04
CA ALA A 122 -22.35 2.96 16.84
C ALA A 122 -21.23 3.64 17.70
N ALA A 123 -20.07 2.98 17.91
CA ALA A 123 -18.94 3.45 18.68
C ALA A 123 -18.11 4.53 17.95
N ALA A 124 -18.09 4.56 16.62
CA ALA A 124 -17.38 5.60 15.86
C ALA A 124 -17.93 7.01 16.11
N ALA A 125 -19.24 7.11 16.36
CA ALA A 125 -19.89 8.37 16.72
C ALA A 125 -19.48 8.90 18.12
N GLN A 126 -18.85 8.07 18.95
CA GLN A 126 -18.46 8.47 20.33
C GLN A 126 -17.01 8.94 20.44
N VAL A 127 -16.16 8.62 19.45
CA VAL A 127 -14.72 8.99 19.45
C VAL A 127 -14.49 10.37 18.83
N LEU A 128 -15.42 10.87 18.01
CA LEU A 128 -15.34 12.22 17.48
C LEU A 128 -15.58 13.25 18.60
N PRO A 129 -14.73 14.28 18.75
CA PRO A 129 -15.02 15.39 19.65
C PRO A 129 -16.42 15.93 19.34
N ARG A 130 -17.33 15.81 20.30
CA ARG A 130 -18.70 16.29 20.15
C ARG A 130 -18.65 17.80 19.95
N GLY A 131 -18.92 18.26 18.72
CA GLY A 131 -19.11 19.67 18.40
C GLY A 131 -18.21 20.31 17.36
N ASP A 132 -17.22 19.60 16.80
CA ASP A 132 -16.42 20.16 15.69
C ASP A 132 -17.06 19.90 14.33
N ALA A 133 -17.98 20.81 13.94
CA ALA A 133 -18.66 20.75 12.64
C ALA A 133 -17.70 20.81 11.44
N ARG A 134 -16.54 21.48 11.60
CA ARG A 134 -15.51 21.56 10.56
C ARG A 134 -14.85 20.21 10.33
N LEU A 135 -14.51 19.52 11.41
CA LEU A 135 -13.90 18.19 11.35
C LEU A 135 -14.86 17.16 10.78
N ALA A 136 -16.13 17.19 11.21
CA ALA A 136 -17.17 16.34 10.66
C ALA A 136 -17.35 16.55 9.14
N ALA A 137 -17.32 17.80 8.67
CA ALA A 137 -17.39 18.11 7.24
C ALA A 137 -16.16 17.61 6.46
N LEU A 138 -14.96 17.66 7.03
CA LEU A 138 -13.75 17.14 6.39
C LEU A 138 -13.77 15.61 6.28
N LEU A 139 -14.21 14.92 7.33
CA LEU A 139 -14.40 13.47 7.32
C LEU A 139 -15.46 13.05 6.29
N GLN A 140 -16.55 13.78 6.20
CA GLN A 140 -17.58 13.49 5.21
C GLN A 140 -17.06 13.69 3.79
N ARG A 141 -16.33 14.78 3.51
CA ARG A 141 -15.69 15.00 2.20
C ARG A 141 -14.73 13.90 1.80
N GLN A 142 -13.95 13.40 2.75
CA GLN A 142 -13.02 12.31 2.50
C GLN A 142 -13.78 11.03 2.15
N ARG A 143 -14.85 10.68 2.90
CA ARG A 143 -15.72 9.53 2.58
C ARG A 143 -16.38 9.67 1.22
N ASP A 144 -16.98 10.83 0.91
CA ASP A 144 -17.64 11.09 -0.38
C ASP A 144 -16.64 10.95 -1.54
N ALA A 145 -15.39 11.40 -1.35
CA ALA A 145 -14.34 11.27 -2.36
C ALA A 145 -13.92 9.80 -2.55
N GLU A 146 -13.81 9.03 -1.47
CA GLU A 146 -13.51 7.59 -1.52
C GLU A 146 -14.66 6.81 -2.17
N GLU A 147 -15.91 7.08 -1.80
CA GLU A 147 -17.09 6.46 -2.39
C GLU A 147 -17.21 6.77 -3.89
N ALA A 148 -16.92 8.02 -4.29
CA ALA A 148 -16.88 8.39 -5.70
C ALA A 148 -15.79 7.62 -6.48
N LEU A 149 -14.65 7.32 -5.85
CA LEU A 149 -13.61 6.49 -6.43
C LEU A 149 -14.04 5.03 -6.54
N GLN A 150 -14.80 4.52 -5.56
CA GLN A 150 -15.29 3.13 -5.50
C GLN A 150 -16.42 2.84 -6.50
N THR A 151 -17.25 3.83 -6.83
CA THR A 151 -18.38 3.64 -7.73
C THR A 151 -17.88 3.18 -9.09
N GLN A 152 -17.99 1.89 -9.35
CA GLN A 152 -17.51 1.25 -10.59
C GLN A 152 -18.38 1.69 -11.77
N ASN A 153 -17.84 2.52 -12.64
CA ASN A 153 -18.41 2.77 -13.94
C ASN A 153 -17.43 2.25 -15.01
N PRO A 154 -17.74 1.15 -15.71
CA PRO A 154 -16.83 0.54 -16.69
C PRO A 154 -16.49 1.44 -17.89
N THR A 155 -17.22 2.54 -18.07
CA THR A 155 -16.98 3.51 -19.16
C THR A 155 -16.15 4.72 -18.75
N ARG A 156 -15.60 4.74 -17.53
CA ARG A 156 -14.85 5.88 -16.99
C ARG A 156 -13.50 6.03 -17.69
N SER A 157 -13.17 7.24 -18.12
CA SER A 157 -11.87 7.53 -18.75
C SER A 157 -10.72 7.58 -17.72
N ASP A 158 -9.48 7.33 -18.18
CA ASP A 158 -8.26 7.43 -17.35
C ASP A 158 -8.13 8.84 -16.71
N ALA A 159 -8.55 9.89 -17.42
CA ALA A 159 -8.56 11.26 -16.90
C ALA A 159 -9.51 11.44 -15.71
N THR A 160 -10.70 10.83 -15.77
CA THR A 160 -11.66 10.86 -14.65
C THR A 160 -11.12 10.14 -13.43
N TRP A 161 -10.42 9.02 -13.63
CA TRP A 161 -9.74 8.29 -12.56
C TRP A 161 -8.64 9.10 -11.89
N ALA A 162 -7.79 9.75 -12.70
CA ALA A 162 -6.73 10.62 -12.20
C ALA A 162 -7.31 11.78 -11.38
N GLN A 163 -8.39 12.40 -11.86
CA GLN A 163 -9.07 13.48 -11.16
C GLN A 163 -9.65 13.03 -9.82
N GLN A 164 -10.28 11.85 -9.77
CA GLN A 164 -10.85 11.32 -8.52
C GLN A 164 -9.78 10.95 -7.50
N ARG A 165 -8.68 10.34 -7.93
CA ARG A 165 -7.52 10.10 -7.04
C ARG A 165 -6.98 11.40 -6.45
N ASN A 166 -6.83 12.43 -7.27
CA ASN A 166 -6.40 13.75 -6.80
C ASN A 166 -7.39 14.35 -5.79
N THR A 167 -8.69 14.12 -5.96
CA THR A 167 -9.72 14.56 -5.01
C THR A 167 -9.59 13.85 -3.67
N VAL A 168 -9.39 12.53 -3.67
CA VAL A 168 -9.14 11.75 -2.44
C VAL A 168 -7.87 12.23 -1.74
N GLN A 169 -6.77 12.40 -2.49
CA GLN A 169 -5.50 12.90 -1.93
C GLN A 169 -5.65 14.30 -1.32
N ALA A 170 -6.36 15.20 -1.98
CA ALA A 170 -6.62 16.56 -1.47
C ALA A 170 -7.48 16.53 -0.20
N ALA A 171 -8.55 15.73 -0.16
CA ALA A 171 -9.40 15.58 1.02
C ALA A 171 -8.63 15.00 2.21
N THR A 172 -7.80 13.97 1.97
CA THR A 172 -6.92 13.37 2.97
C THR A 172 -5.88 14.38 3.50
N ALA A 173 -5.28 15.18 2.63
CA ALA A 173 -4.32 16.21 3.03
C ALA A 173 -4.97 17.29 3.91
N GLN A 174 -6.19 17.72 3.58
CA GLN A 174 -6.96 18.68 4.40
C GLN A 174 -7.29 18.10 5.78
N LEU A 175 -7.71 16.84 5.83
CA LEU A 175 -7.99 16.16 7.10
C LEU A 175 -6.71 16.02 7.95
N ARG A 176 -5.57 15.70 7.34
CA ARG A 176 -4.27 15.60 8.00
C ARG A 176 -3.80 16.92 8.59
N GLN A 177 -4.04 18.03 7.90
CA GLN A 177 -3.72 19.36 8.43
C GLN A 177 -4.63 19.77 9.59
N ALA A 178 -5.91 19.41 9.54
CA ALA A 178 -6.90 19.81 10.53
C ALA A 178 -6.86 18.92 11.79
N ALA A 179 -6.60 17.63 11.63
CA ALA A 179 -6.59 16.63 12.71
C ALA A 179 -5.66 15.47 12.36
N PRO A 180 -4.34 15.61 12.57
CA PRO A 180 -3.35 14.61 12.18
C PRO A 180 -3.61 13.23 12.83
N GLU A 181 -4.05 13.19 14.07
CA GLU A 181 -4.37 11.95 14.78
C GLU A 181 -5.55 11.20 14.16
N LEU A 182 -6.61 11.93 13.79
CA LEU A 182 -7.78 11.36 13.12
C LEU A 182 -7.46 10.98 11.66
N ALA A 183 -6.66 11.77 10.98
CA ALA A 183 -6.22 11.45 9.63
C ALA A 183 -5.42 10.15 9.58
N SER A 184 -4.61 9.88 10.58
CA SER A 184 -3.88 8.60 10.68
C SER A 184 -4.79 7.41 10.94
N LEU A 185 -5.93 7.62 11.61
CA LEU A 185 -6.92 6.58 11.87
C LEU A 185 -7.87 6.30 10.69
N VAL A 186 -8.14 7.30 9.87
CA VAL A 186 -9.13 7.21 8.77
C VAL A 186 -8.47 7.00 7.42
N SER A 187 -7.30 7.62 7.19
CA SER A 187 -6.52 7.40 5.98
C SER A 187 -5.40 6.40 6.26
N ALA A 188 -5.34 5.33 5.50
CA ALA A 188 -4.19 4.43 5.52
C ALA A 188 -2.94 5.08 4.90
N SER A 189 -2.73 6.35 5.17
CA SER A 189 -1.54 7.06 4.76
C SER A 189 -0.40 6.64 5.67
N ALA A 190 0.51 5.87 5.13
CA ALA A 190 1.72 5.48 5.83
C ALA A 190 2.56 6.73 6.15
N ALA A 191 3.15 6.74 7.33
CA ALA A 191 4.17 7.73 7.67
C ALA A 191 5.40 7.53 6.75
N THR A 192 5.97 8.62 6.30
CA THR A 192 7.26 8.59 5.60
C THR A 192 8.39 8.25 6.57
N ALA A 193 9.50 7.74 6.05
CA ALA A 193 10.68 7.47 6.87
C ALA A 193 11.17 8.72 7.61
N ALA A 194 11.03 9.90 7.01
CA ALA A 194 11.39 11.18 7.62
C ALA A 194 10.43 11.55 8.78
N GLU A 195 9.12 11.36 8.62
CA GLU A 195 8.14 11.59 9.68
C GLU A 195 8.37 10.65 10.87
N LEU A 196 8.67 9.37 10.61
CA LEU A 196 9.01 8.42 11.67
C LEU A 196 10.29 8.81 12.42
N ALA A 197 11.31 9.28 11.69
CA ALA A 197 12.56 9.74 12.29
C ALA A 197 12.35 10.97 13.19
N GLN A 198 11.40 11.86 12.86
CA GLN A 198 11.08 13.04 13.67
C GLN A 198 10.37 12.71 14.99
N LEU A 199 9.81 11.51 15.13
CA LEU A 199 9.18 11.04 16.38
C LEU A 199 10.20 10.55 17.40
N LEU A 200 11.48 10.40 17.01
CA LEU A 200 12.54 9.83 17.84
C LEU A 200 13.46 10.95 18.37
N ASP A 201 13.88 10.80 19.60
CA ASP A 201 14.95 11.60 20.15
C ASP A 201 16.30 11.25 19.47
N LYS A 202 17.28 12.15 19.61
CA LYS A 202 18.59 12.01 18.91
C LYS A 202 19.33 10.71 19.25
N ASP A 203 19.06 10.13 20.43
CA ASP A 203 19.70 8.91 20.94
C ASP A 203 18.79 7.68 20.81
N GLU A 204 17.60 7.83 20.20
CA GLU A 204 16.65 6.76 19.98
C GLU A 204 16.75 6.17 18.59
N VAL A 205 16.42 4.89 18.49
CA VAL A 205 16.30 4.15 17.24
C VAL A 205 14.96 3.42 17.19
N GLY A 206 14.30 3.49 16.05
CA GLY A 206 13.14 2.67 15.75
C GLY A 206 13.58 1.39 15.05
N LEU A 207 12.93 0.29 15.38
CA LEU A 207 13.20 -1.02 14.80
C LEU A 207 11.90 -1.61 14.26
N GLN A 208 11.88 -1.86 12.96
CA GLN A 208 10.75 -2.47 12.27
C GLN A 208 11.16 -3.81 11.66
N TYR A 209 10.46 -4.87 12.05
CA TYR A 209 10.62 -6.18 11.44
C TYR A 209 9.60 -6.41 10.33
N PHE A 210 10.05 -7.08 9.27
CA PHE A 210 9.21 -7.52 8.18
C PHE A 210 9.57 -8.97 7.79
N VAL A 211 8.57 -9.85 7.86
CA VAL A 211 8.73 -11.29 7.54
C VAL A 211 8.31 -11.54 6.10
N GLN A 212 9.15 -12.18 5.31
CA GLN A 212 8.85 -12.60 3.96
C GLN A 212 9.34 -14.06 3.74
N GLY A 213 8.40 -14.98 3.75
CA GLY A 213 8.75 -16.41 3.68
C GLY A 213 9.63 -16.81 4.87
N ASP A 214 10.82 -17.31 4.57
CA ASP A 214 11.85 -17.72 5.53
C ASP A 214 12.86 -16.63 5.91
N ARG A 215 12.66 -15.42 5.40
CA ARG A 215 13.54 -14.28 5.64
C ARG A 215 12.90 -13.29 6.59
N LEU A 216 13.73 -12.76 7.48
CA LEU A 216 13.37 -11.65 8.35
C LEU A 216 14.20 -10.41 7.94
N LEU A 217 13.52 -9.35 7.55
CA LEU A 217 14.14 -8.05 7.33
C LEU A 217 13.99 -7.22 8.60
N ALA A 218 15.08 -6.59 9.03
CA ALA A 218 15.08 -5.60 10.11
C ALA A 218 15.43 -4.23 9.52
N LEU A 219 14.49 -3.28 9.63
CA LEU A 219 14.66 -1.90 9.22
C LEU A 219 14.90 -1.08 10.48
N VAL A 220 16.09 -0.49 10.58
CA VAL A 220 16.50 0.37 11.70
C VAL A 220 16.46 1.81 11.23
N PHE A 221 15.72 2.67 11.90
CA PHE A 221 15.60 4.07 11.53
C PHE A 221 15.84 4.99 12.72
N SER A 222 16.39 6.15 12.44
CA SER A 222 16.74 7.16 13.43
C SER A 222 16.78 8.54 12.76
N PRO A 223 16.94 9.64 13.51
CA PRO A 223 17.18 10.96 12.93
C PRO A 223 18.38 11.04 11.96
N GLN A 224 19.33 10.09 12.06
CA GLN A 224 20.51 10.01 11.20
C GLN A 224 20.27 9.24 9.90
N GLY A 225 19.14 8.54 9.77
CA GLY A 225 18.76 7.80 8.57
C GLY A 225 18.21 6.40 8.84
N THR A 226 18.01 5.67 7.75
CA THR A 226 17.45 4.32 7.78
C THR A 226 18.46 3.31 7.25
N ARG A 227 18.51 2.13 7.87
CA ARG A 227 19.33 0.98 7.45
C ARG A 227 18.48 -0.27 7.39
N ALA A 228 18.82 -1.21 6.53
CA ALA A 228 18.16 -2.49 6.41
C ALA A 228 19.16 -3.63 6.63
N PHE A 229 18.71 -4.67 7.31
CA PHE A 229 19.46 -5.89 7.55
C PHE A 229 18.59 -7.09 7.18
N THR A 230 19.18 -8.05 6.46
CA THR A 230 18.52 -9.32 6.19
C THR A 230 19.05 -10.34 7.19
N LEU A 231 18.18 -10.95 7.95
CA LEU A 231 18.48 -12.03 8.88
C LEU A 231 18.08 -13.36 8.21
N GLU A 232 19.06 -14.18 7.90
CA GLU A 232 18.85 -15.49 7.32
C GLU A 232 18.83 -16.56 8.41
N GLY A 233 18.13 -17.67 8.14
CA GLY A 233 18.11 -18.82 9.05
C GLY A 233 17.31 -18.64 10.32
N VAL A 234 16.47 -17.63 10.40
CA VAL A 234 15.47 -17.52 11.45
C VAL A 234 14.36 -18.51 11.09
N GLY A 235 14.55 -19.78 11.42
CA GLY A 235 13.46 -20.74 11.38
C GLY A 235 12.33 -20.18 12.23
N LEU A 236 11.35 -19.55 11.58
CA LEU A 236 10.12 -19.15 12.25
C LEU A 236 9.53 -20.45 12.78
N LEU A 237 9.58 -20.59 14.11
CA LEU A 237 8.96 -21.69 14.83
C LEU A 237 7.50 -21.77 14.35
N ALA A 238 7.18 -22.89 13.68
CA ALA A 238 5.83 -23.22 13.27
C ALA A 238 4.94 -23.45 14.50
#